data_791d58fca9d380a713e6c062fce4191f
#
_entry.id   791d58fca9d380a713e6c062fce4191f
#
_cell.length_a   1.000
_cell.length_b   1.000
_cell.length_c   1.000
_cell.angle_alpha   90.00
_cell.angle_beta   90.00
_cell.angle_gamma   90.00
#
_symmetry.space_group_name_H-M   'P 1'
#
loop_
_entity.id
_entity.type
_entity.pdbx_description
1 polymer ?
#
loop_
_entity_poly.entity_id
_entity_poly.type
_entity_poly.pdbx_seq_one_letter_code
_entity_poly.pdbx_strand_id
1 'polypeptide(L)'
;NYCNFKFNSQKIQHRCCICNHPSYCPGNCKKCLEEVHYPSKYPNGKIDYDCQTMINFYVCDYINKYTSEILYLIRKSTKLENINDYHILSIGCGAAPDLMAFEKYIIDNQFNKTIAYFGIDKNPLWKNIQAKINDYPSDIITNSNFMCTDAMEYLSNNFINSANVIVLQYVISHFYNTRQ
;
A
#
# COMPACT_ATOMS: atom_id res chain seq x y z
N ASN A 1 6.47 13.02 -9.54
CA ASN A 1 6.26 11.84 -8.73
C ASN A 1 7.24 11.82 -7.55
N TYR A 2 6.73 11.96 -6.31
CA TYR A 2 7.51 12.10 -5.08
C TYR A 2 8.47 10.92 -4.85
N CYS A 3 7.99 9.69 -4.95
CA CYS A 3 8.81 8.49 -4.69
C CYS A 3 9.95 8.34 -5.71
N ASN A 4 9.68 8.63 -6.98
CA ASN A 4 10.69 8.58 -8.02
C ASN A 4 11.79 9.63 -7.79
N PHE A 5 11.41 10.84 -7.43
CA PHE A 5 12.37 11.90 -7.06
C PHE A 5 13.22 11.49 -5.87
N LYS A 6 12.62 11.00 -4.80
CA LYS A 6 13.33 10.53 -3.59
C LYS A 6 14.26 9.37 -3.88
N PHE A 7 13.79 8.36 -4.63
CA PHE A 7 14.61 7.22 -5.02
C PHE A 7 15.84 7.66 -5.84
N ASN A 8 15.64 8.49 -6.86
CA ASN A 8 16.72 8.95 -7.71
C ASN A 8 17.73 9.85 -6.98
N SER A 9 17.27 10.73 -6.08
CA SER A 9 18.17 11.58 -5.29
C SER A 9 19.04 10.75 -4.34
N GLN A 10 18.52 9.69 -3.74
CA GLN A 10 19.27 8.78 -2.89
C GLN A 10 20.29 7.94 -3.66
N LYS A 11 19.93 7.51 -4.88
CA LYS A 11 20.83 6.78 -5.78
C LYS A 11 22.04 7.63 -6.18
N ILE A 12 21.83 8.91 -6.49
CA ILE A 12 22.92 9.84 -6.85
C ILE A 12 23.88 10.06 -5.67
N GLN A 13 23.37 10.10 -4.45
CA GLN A 13 24.18 10.31 -3.26
C GLN A 13 24.94 9.07 -2.77
N HIS A 14 24.82 7.91 -3.43
CA HIS A 14 25.37 6.62 -3.01
C HIS A 14 25.07 6.27 -1.52
N ARG A 15 24.13 6.98 -0.92
CA ARG A 15 23.62 6.74 0.43
C ARG A 15 22.32 5.99 0.28
N CYS A 16 22.40 4.66 0.30
CA CYS A 16 21.23 3.93 0.75
C CYS A 16 20.89 4.51 2.13
N CYS A 17 19.71 5.18 2.21
CA CYS A 17 19.29 5.80 3.44
C CYS A 17 19.44 4.82 4.60
N ILE A 18 19.53 5.40 5.74
CA ILE A 18 19.23 4.94 7.09
C ILE A 18 18.49 3.58 7.06
N CYS A 19 19.15 2.54 6.55
CA CYS A 19 18.85 1.20 6.99
C CYS A 19 19.25 1.19 8.46
N ASN A 20 18.36 0.83 9.35
CA ASN A 20 18.67 0.60 10.77
C ASN A 20 19.72 -0.52 10.96
N HIS A 21 20.28 -1.04 9.88
CA HIS A 21 21.43 -1.93 9.84
C HIS A 21 22.66 -1.15 9.34
N PRO A 22 23.42 -0.51 10.25
CA PRO A 22 24.52 0.37 9.89
C PRO A 22 25.69 -0.35 9.22
N SER A 23 25.71 -1.67 9.19
CA SER A 23 26.86 -2.43 8.71
C SER A 23 26.75 -2.98 7.30
N TYR A 24 25.55 -3.04 6.67
CA TYR A 24 25.46 -3.63 5.35
C TYR A 24 24.18 -3.28 4.57
N CYS A 25 24.22 -2.22 3.79
CA CYS A 25 23.23 -2.03 2.71
C CYS A 25 23.88 -2.49 1.39
N PRO A 26 23.35 -3.52 0.73
CA PRO A 26 23.91 -4.00 -0.55
C PRO A 26 23.74 -2.99 -1.69
N GLY A 27 23.07 -1.85 -1.47
CA GLY A 27 22.80 -0.84 -2.50
C GLY A 27 21.86 -1.29 -3.62
N ASN A 28 21.21 -2.45 -3.44
CA ASN A 28 20.35 -3.06 -4.44
C ASN A 28 18.93 -3.24 -3.90
N CYS A 29 18.12 -2.15 -4.01
CA CYS A 29 16.74 -2.16 -3.53
C CYS A 29 15.86 -3.21 -4.20
N LYS A 30 16.12 -3.54 -5.49
CA LYS A 30 15.41 -4.60 -6.21
C LYS A 30 15.65 -5.95 -5.54
N LYS A 31 16.90 -6.29 -5.24
CA LYS A 31 17.22 -7.55 -4.56
C LYS A 31 16.61 -7.61 -3.16
N CYS A 32 16.72 -6.53 -2.38
CA CYS A 32 16.09 -6.47 -1.06
C CYS A 32 14.57 -6.70 -1.14
N LEU A 33 13.92 -6.13 -2.15
CA LEU A 33 12.48 -6.29 -2.35
C LEU A 33 12.12 -7.72 -2.81
N GLU A 34 12.94 -8.33 -3.66
CA GLU A 34 12.78 -9.74 -4.07
C GLU A 34 12.88 -10.69 -2.86
N GLU A 35 13.78 -10.42 -1.91
CA GLU A 35 13.90 -11.21 -0.68
C GLU A 35 12.62 -11.17 0.15
N VAL A 36 12.01 -9.99 0.31
CA VAL A 36 10.75 -9.81 1.03
C VAL A 36 9.58 -10.51 0.30
N HIS A 37 9.53 -10.40 -1.03
CA HIS A 37 8.42 -10.97 -1.81
C HIS A 37 8.50 -12.49 -1.99
N TYR A 38 9.70 -13.05 -1.95
CA TYR A 38 9.93 -14.48 -2.20
C TYR A 38 10.72 -15.16 -1.06
N PRO A 39 10.17 -15.20 0.18
CA PRO A 39 10.90 -15.73 1.34
C PRO A 39 11.28 -17.20 1.18
N SER A 40 10.52 -18.00 0.43
CA SER A 40 10.87 -19.38 0.13
C SER A 40 12.14 -19.54 -0.72
N LYS A 41 12.41 -18.55 -1.59
CA LYS A 41 13.63 -18.49 -2.41
C LYS A 41 14.82 -17.93 -1.63
N TYR A 42 14.56 -17.13 -0.64
CA TYR A 42 15.57 -16.43 0.18
C TYR A 42 15.33 -16.69 1.68
N PRO A 43 15.57 -17.91 2.18
CA PRO A 43 15.21 -18.29 3.55
C PRO A 43 15.95 -17.50 4.64
N ASN A 44 17.08 -16.89 4.32
CA ASN A 44 17.87 -16.02 5.19
C ASN A 44 17.85 -14.55 4.73
N GLY A 45 16.94 -14.20 3.82
CA GLY A 45 16.80 -12.86 3.28
C GLY A 45 16.00 -11.94 4.19
N LYS A 46 15.75 -10.74 3.70
CA LYS A 46 14.85 -9.78 4.36
C LYS A 46 13.43 -10.31 4.42
N ILE A 47 12.77 -10.10 5.55
CA ILE A 47 11.37 -10.50 5.77
C ILE A 47 10.42 -9.30 5.82
N ASP A 48 10.95 -8.09 6.04
CA ASP A 48 10.16 -6.87 6.21
C ASP A 48 10.64 -5.72 5.33
N TYR A 49 9.74 -4.75 5.10
CA TYR A 49 10.04 -3.48 4.43
C TYR A 49 10.70 -2.51 5.43
N ASP A 50 11.95 -2.75 5.77
CA ASP A 50 12.71 -2.04 6.81
C ASP A 50 13.54 -0.85 6.29
N CYS A 51 13.38 -0.47 5.03
CA CYS A 51 14.17 0.56 4.38
C CYS A 51 13.32 1.53 3.56
N GLN A 52 13.41 2.84 3.85
CA GLN A 52 12.67 3.87 3.14
C GLN A 52 12.97 3.91 1.64
N THR A 53 14.22 3.64 1.23
CA THR A 53 14.59 3.60 -0.19
C THR A 53 13.96 2.41 -0.89
N MET A 54 13.89 1.26 -0.23
CA MET A 54 13.21 0.07 -0.76
C MET A 54 11.71 0.35 -0.91
N ILE A 55 11.08 1.02 0.05
CA ILE A 55 9.68 1.43 -0.04
C ILE A 55 9.45 2.41 -1.20
N ASN A 56 10.30 3.42 -1.37
CA ASN A 56 10.21 4.33 -2.50
C ASN A 56 10.37 3.59 -3.85
N PHE A 57 11.30 2.64 -3.91
CA PHE A 57 11.49 1.78 -5.07
C PHE A 57 10.25 0.91 -5.35
N TYR A 58 9.68 0.30 -4.30
CA TYR A 58 8.44 -0.47 -4.39
C TYR A 58 7.31 0.35 -5.01
N VAL A 59 7.10 1.58 -4.55
CA VAL A 59 6.07 2.44 -5.12
C VAL A 59 6.32 2.73 -6.60
N CYS A 60 7.58 2.99 -6.99
CA CYS A 60 7.91 3.26 -8.40
C CYS A 60 7.64 2.06 -9.31
N ASP A 61 7.95 0.84 -8.85
CA ASP A 61 7.90 -0.37 -9.67
C ASP A 61 6.53 -1.08 -9.63
N TYR A 62 5.84 -1.03 -8.48
CA TYR A 62 4.69 -1.91 -8.24
C TYR A 62 3.35 -1.21 -8.10
N ILE A 63 3.32 0.10 -7.77
CA ILE A 63 2.05 0.78 -7.50
C ILE A 63 1.08 0.69 -8.70
N ASN A 64 1.57 0.91 -9.92
CA ASN A 64 0.75 0.86 -11.12
C ASN A 64 0.24 -0.56 -11.41
N LYS A 65 1.07 -1.57 -11.17
CA LYS A 65 0.70 -2.97 -11.31
C LYS A 65 -0.44 -3.33 -10.36
N TYR A 66 -0.27 -3.04 -9.07
CA TYR A 66 -1.25 -3.40 -8.05
C TYR A 66 -2.54 -2.60 -8.18
N THR A 67 -2.46 -1.33 -8.56
CA THR A 67 -3.63 -0.54 -8.93
C THR A 67 -4.39 -1.18 -10.10
N SER A 68 -3.69 -1.65 -11.14
CA SER A 68 -4.31 -2.28 -12.31
C SER A 68 -4.96 -3.61 -11.98
N GLU A 69 -4.39 -4.40 -11.08
CA GLU A 69 -4.95 -5.67 -10.62
C GLU A 69 -6.28 -5.45 -9.88
N ILE A 70 -6.31 -4.53 -8.93
CA ILE A 70 -7.54 -4.17 -8.21
C ILE A 70 -8.58 -3.57 -9.17
N LEU A 71 -8.18 -2.66 -10.05
CA LEU A 71 -9.07 -2.06 -11.05
C LEU A 71 -9.70 -3.12 -11.95
N TYR A 72 -8.94 -4.14 -12.36
CA TYR A 72 -9.47 -5.27 -13.12
C TYR A 72 -10.52 -6.04 -12.33
N LEU A 73 -10.28 -6.32 -11.04
CA LEU A 73 -11.22 -7.02 -10.16
C LEU A 73 -12.51 -6.20 -9.95
N ILE A 74 -12.39 -4.89 -9.72
CA ILE A 74 -13.54 -3.99 -9.56
C ILE A 74 -14.42 -4.04 -10.82
N ARG A 75 -13.83 -3.93 -12.01
CA ARG A 75 -14.55 -3.97 -13.30
C ARG A 75 -15.25 -5.30 -13.57
N LYS A 76 -14.84 -6.39 -12.91
CA LYS A 76 -15.48 -7.70 -13.04
C LYS A 76 -16.58 -7.96 -12.00
N SER A 77 -16.72 -7.09 -11.02
CA SER A 77 -17.63 -7.26 -9.89
C SER A 77 -18.91 -6.43 -10.07
N THR A 78 -19.98 -7.07 -10.49
CA THR A 78 -21.32 -6.43 -10.53
C THR A 78 -21.80 -5.99 -9.14
N LYS A 79 -21.34 -6.64 -8.07
CA LYS A 79 -21.66 -6.23 -6.69
C LYS A 79 -21.07 -4.86 -6.37
N LEU A 80 -19.81 -4.62 -6.74
CA LEU A 80 -19.15 -3.34 -6.51
C LEU A 80 -19.77 -2.23 -7.37
N GLU A 81 -20.20 -2.54 -8.58
CA GLU A 81 -20.90 -1.57 -9.44
C GLU A 81 -22.17 -1.03 -8.81
N ASN A 82 -22.91 -1.87 -8.07
CA ASN A 82 -24.19 -1.52 -7.45
C ASN A 82 -24.05 -0.79 -6.08
N ILE A 83 -22.84 -0.63 -5.56
CA ILE A 83 -22.59 0.17 -4.35
C ILE A 83 -22.65 1.65 -4.71
N ASN A 84 -23.42 2.46 -3.97
CA ASN A 84 -23.54 3.88 -4.22
C ASN A 84 -22.26 4.64 -3.91
N ASP A 85 -21.77 4.53 -2.66
CA ASP A 85 -20.53 5.12 -2.22
C ASP A 85 -19.65 4.05 -1.57
N TYR A 86 -18.34 4.14 -1.80
CA TYR A 86 -17.40 3.17 -1.29
C TYR A 86 -16.87 3.58 0.08
N HIS A 87 -17.14 2.77 1.08
CA HIS A 87 -16.54 2.85 2.41
C HIS A 87 -15.52 1.73 2.53
N ILE A 88 -14.26 2.04 2.23
CA ILE A 88 -13.19 1.04 2.08
C ILE A 88 -12.41 0.90 3.37
N LEU A 89 -12.29 -0.34 3.86
CA LEU A 89 -11.27 -0.74 4.82
C LEU A 89 -10.17 -1.50 4.09
N SER A 90 -8.96 -0.98 4.10
CA SER A 90 -7.79 -1.62 3.48
C SER A 90 -6.81 -2.08 4.55
N ILE A 91 -6.50 -3.37 4.57
CA ILE A 91 -5.61 -4.00 5.54
C ILE A 91 -4.27 -4.30 4.85
N GLY A 92 -3.17 -3.83 5.46
CA GLY A 92 -1.85 -3.83 4.83
C GLY A 92 -1.80 -2.88 3.63
N CYS A 93 -2.41 -1.70 3.79
CA CYS A 93 -2.69 -0.77 2.70
C CYS A 93 -1.42 -0.19 2.03
N GLY A 94 -0.29 -0.17 2.72
CA GLY A 94 0.97 0.37 2.19
C GLY A 94 0.82 1.76 1.58
N ALA A 95 1.03 1.85 0.26
CA ALA A 95 0.87 3.07 -0.54
C ALA A 95 -0.54 3.22 -1.16
N ALA A 96 -1.53 2.49 -0.67
CA ALA A 96 -2.93 2.52 -1.08
C ALA A 96 -3.19 2.40 -2.60
N PRO A 97 -2.67 1.34 -3.27
CA PRO A 97 -2.96 1.12 -4.69
C PRO A 97 -4.44 0.87 -4.97
N ASP A 98 -5.15 0.31 -4.00
CA ASP A 98 -6.57 0.08 -4.02
C ASP A 98 -7.39 1.38 -4.01
N LEU A 99 -7.04 2.37 -3.20
CA LEU A 99 -7.66 3.70 -3.25
C LEU A 99 -7.55 4.31 -4.66
N MET A 100 -6.36 4.25 -5.24
CA MET A 100 -6.14 4.73 -6.62
C MET A 100 -6.96 3.97 -7.65
N ALA A 101 -7.17 2.65 -7.44
CA ALA A 101 -7.96 1.82 -8.33
C ALA A 101 -9.44 2.17 -8.28
N PHE A 102 -10.01 2.38 -7.09
CA PHE A 102 -11.41 2.80 -6.92
C PHE A 102 -11.65 4.20 -7.47
N GLU A 103 -10.77 5.16 -7.19
CA GLU A 103 -10.86 6.51 -7.76
C GLU A 103 -10.83 6.46 -9.29
N LYS A 104 -9.86 5.74 -9.87
CA LYS A 104 -9.78 5.56 -11.31
C LYS A 104 -11.00 4.89 -11.90
N TYR A 105 -11.58 3.91 -11.21
CA TYR A 105 -12.81 3.23 -11.65
C TYR A 105 -13.99 4.19 -11.74
N ILE A 106 -14.15 5.07 -10.75
CA ILE A 106 -15.21 6.09 -10.73
C ILE A 106 -15.00 7.08 -11.88
N ILE A 107 -13.78 7.57 -12.06
CA ILE A 107 -13.44 8.53 -13.14
C ILE A 107 -13.67 7.93 -14.52
N ASP A 108 -13.15 6.73 -14.78
CA ASP A 108 -13.23 6.07 -16.09
C ASP A 108 -14.68 5.80 -16.54
N ASN A 109 -15.59 5.58 -15.58
CA ASN A 109 -17.00 5.30 -15.86
C ASN A 109 -17.91 6.51 -15.62
N GLN A 110 -17.36 7.66 -15.25
CA GLN A 110 -18.11 8.89 -14.97
C GLN A 110 -19.23 8.68 -13.91
N PHE A 111 -18.97 7.83 -12.92
CA PHE A 111 -19.93 7.58 -11.86
C PHE A 111 -20.02 8.75 -10.88
N ASN A 112 -21.22 9.06 -10.43
CA ASN A 112 -21.44 10.00 -9.33
C ASN A 112 -21.39 9.25 -7.99
N LYS A 113 -20.18 8.85 -7.58
CA LYS A 113 -19.90 8.09 -6.37
C LYS A 113 -18.73 8.72 -5.62
N THR A 114 -18.69 8.49 -4.31
CA THR A 114 -17.60 8.96 -3.47
C THR A 114 -16.87 7.81 -2.77
N ILE A 115 -15.70 8.12 -2.23
CA ILE A 115 -14.86 7.19 -1.47
C ILE A 115 -14.57 7.78 -0.10
N ALA A 116 -14.93 7.03 0.95
CA ALA A 116 -14.37 7.16 2.29
C ALA A 116 -13.39 5.99 2.52
N TYR A 117 -12.13 6.30 2.80
CA TYR A 117 -11.06 5.32 2.88
C TYR A 117 -10.43 5.25 4.26
N PHE A 118 -10.25 4.04 4.78
CA PHE A 118 -9.52 3.78 6.01
C PHE A 118 -8.48 2.68 5.76
N GLY A 119 -7.21 3.06 5.78
CA GLY A 119 -6.08 2.16 5.56
C GLY A 119 -5.35 1.83 6.87
N ILE A 120 -5.06 0.56 7.09
CA ILE A 120 -4.28 0.07 8.22
C ILE A 120 -2.99 -0.57 7.68
N ASP A 121 -1.85 -0.15 8.22
CA ASP A 121 -0.57 -0.81 7.93
C ASP A 121 0.34 -0.70 9.17
N LYS A 122 1.00 -1.79 9.55
CA LYS A 122 1.89 -1.80 10.72
C LYS A 122 3.22 -1.09 10.49
N ASN A 123 3.60 -0.86 9.22
CA ASN A 123 4.92 -0.33 8.89
C ASN A 123 4.93 1.21 8.85
N PRO A 124 5.60 1.87 9.81
CA PRO A 124 5.62 3.33 9.92
C PRO A 124 6.33 4.04 8.75
N LEU A 125 7.10 3.32 7.94
CA LEU A 125 7.81 3.90 6.80
C LEU A 125 6.88 4.33 5.65
N TRP A 126 5.63 3.87 5.63
CA TRP A 126 4.60 4.33 4.68
C TRP A 126 4.09 5.74 4.98
N LYS A 127 4.26 6.23 6.21
CA LYS A 127 3.65 7.48 6.70
C LYS A 127 3.86 8.68 5.77
N ASN A 128 5.09 8.84 5.24
CA ASN A 128 5.37 9.97 4.35
C ASN A 128 4.65 9.88 3.00
N ILE A 129 4.43 8.67 2.50
CA ILE A 129 3.70 8.42 1.25
C ILE A 129 2.21 8.61 1.48
N GLN A 130 1.68 8.08 2.58
CA GLN A 130 0.28 8.21 2.98
C GLN A 130 -0.09 9.68 3.23
N ALA A 131 0.79 10.48 3.85
CA ALA A 131 0.58 11.90 3.98
C ALA A 131 0.45 12.60 2.61
N LYS A 132 1.26 12.20 1.61
CA LYS A 132 1.15 12.74 0.25
C LYS A 132 -0.13 12.31 -0.48
N ILE A 133 -0.68 11.16 -0.13
CA ILE A 133 -2.00 10.72 -0.64
C ILE A 133 -3.09 11.60 -0.03
N ASN A 134 -3.05 11.86 1.27
CA ASN A 134 -4.02 12.73 1.94
C ASN A 134 -3.96 14.19 1.44
N ASP A 135 -2.77 14.67 1.09
CA ASP A 135 -2.58 16.01 0.53
C ASP A 135 -3.05 16.12 -0.95
N TYR A 136 -3.36 15.01 -1.60
CA TYR A 136 -3.76 15.01 -3.01
C TYR A 136 -5.23 15.46 -3.15
N PRO A 137 -5.49 16.54 -3.91
CA PRO A 137 -6.84 17.01 -4.10
C PRO A 137 -7.66 16.05 -4.95
N SER A 138 -8.82 15.65 -4.47
CA SER A 138 -9.78 14.81 -5.18
C SER A 138 -11.20 15.19 -4.80
N ASP A 139 -12.05 15.39 -5.79
CA ASP A 139 -13.50 15.62 -5.57
C ASP A 139 -14.25 14.31 -5.27
N ILE A 140 -13.59 13.17 -5.46
CA ILE A 140 -14.17 11.82 -5.28
C ILE A 140 -13.86 11.28 -3.89
N ILE A 141 -12.64 11.54 -3.37
CA ILE A 141 -12.21 11.05 -2.08
C ILE A 141 -12.66 12.04 -1.01
N THR A 142 -13.76 11.71 -0.32
CA THR A 142 -14.33 12.58 0.72
C THR A 142 -13.54 12.54 2.03
N ASN A 143 -12.90 11.42 2.31
CA ASN A 143 -12.06 11.23 3.47
C ASN A 143 -11.04 10.11 3.22
N SER A 144 -9.78 10.31 3.62
CA SER A 144 -8.77 9.27 3.65
C SER A 144 -8.00 9.33 4.97
N ASN A 145 -8.05 8.23 5.72
CA ASN A 145 -7.36 8.08 6.98
C ASN A 145 -6.42 6.88 6.93
N PHE A 146 -5.21 7.06 7.46
CA PHE A 146 -4.22 5.99 7.57
C PHE A 146 -3.82 5.79 9.03
N MET A 147 -3.86 4.55 9.49
CA MET A 147 -3.46 4.17 10.84
C MET A 147 -2.25 3.22 10.80
N CYS A 148 -1.21 3.60 11.55
CA CYS A 148 -0.04 2.76 11.72
C CYS A 148 -0.23 1.87 12.96
N THR A 149 -0.77 0.67 12.75
CA THR A 149 -1.01 -0.32 13.81
C THR A 149 -1.08 -1.73 13.24
N ASP A 150 -0.97 -2.73 14.10
CA ASP A 150 -1.27 -4.12 13.73
C ASP A 150 -2.76 -4.28 13.43
N ALA A 151 -3.07 -4.91 12.30
CA ALA A 151 -4.47 -5.06 11.87
C ALA A 151 -5.27 -5.98 12.79
N MET A 152 -4.66 -7.04 13.31
CA MET A 152 -5.35 -7.97 14.21
C MET A 152 -5.66 -7.30 15.55
N GLU A 153 -4.72 -6.54 16.08
CA GLU A 153 -4.92 -5.74 17.29
C GLU A 153 -6.05 -4.73 17.09
N TYR A 154 -6.03 -4.00 15.98
CA TYR A 154 -7.07 -3.03 15.66
C TYR A 154 -8.45 -3.67 15.54
N LEU A 155 -8.57 -4.76 14.76
CA LEU A 155 -9.85 -5.44 14.50
C LEU A 155 -10.43 -6.10 15.74
N SER A 156 -9.58 -6.56 16.67
CA SER A 156 -10.03 -7.15 17.95
C SER A 156 -10.63 -6.12 18.90
N ASN A 157 -10.22 -4.87 18.80
CA ASN A 157 -10.62 -3.79 19.71
C ASN A 157 -11.64 -2.80 19.12
N ASN A 158 -11.93 -2.90 17.82
CA ASN A 158 -12.80 -1.94 17.14
C ASN A 158 -13.87 -2.65 16.32
N PHE A 159 -15.09 -2.17 16.43
CA PHE A 159 -16.22 -2.66 15.63
C PHE A 159 -16.24 -1.90 14.28
N ILE A 160 -16.12 -2.61 13.18
CA ILE A 160 -16.09 -2.03 11.83
C ILE A 160 -17.49 -2.11 11.21
N ASN A 161 -18.39 -1.23 11.63
CA ASN A 161 -19.76 -1.22 11.13
C ASN A 161 -19.98 -0.39 9.85
N SER A 162 -18.99 0.37 9.40
CA SER A 162 -19.18 1.34 8.32
C SER A 162 -18.57 0.93 6.98
N ALA A 163 -17.68 -0.07 6.94
CA ALA A 163 -17.07 -0.49 5.70
C ALA A 163 -18.01 -1.39 4.88
N ASN A 164 -18.22 -1.06 3.61
CA ASN A 164 -18.93 -1.90 2.65
C ASN A 164 -17.98 -2.61 1.68
N VAL A 165 -16.70 -2.26 1.71
CA VAL A 165 -15.62 -2.90 0.95
C VAL A 165 -14.44 -3.17 1.88
N ILE A 166 -13.92 -4.40 1.87
CA ILE A 166 -12.69 -4.77 2.57
C ILE A 166 -11.67 -5.21 1.53
N VAL A 167 -10.47 -4.62 1.57
CA VAL A 167 -9.37 -4.97 0.67
C VAL A 167 -8.24 -5.63 1.44
N LEU A 168 -7.78 -6.77 0.92
CA LEU A 168 -6.69 -7.61 1.44
C LEU A 168 -5.74 -7.96 0.29
N GLN A 169 -5.02 -6.97 -0.23
CA GLN A 169 -4.12 -7.19 -1.36
C GLN A 169 -2.73 -7.67 -0.88
N TYR A 170 -2.34 -8.90 -1.23
CA TYR A 170 -1.05 -9.54 -0.88
C TYR A 170 -0.76 -9.71 0.63
N VAL A 171 -1.72 -9.43 1.50
CA VAL A 171 -1.56 -9.50 2.96
C VAL A 171 -1.71 -10.92 3.48
N ILE A 172 -2.60 -11.70 2.88
CA ILE A 172 -2.87 -13.09 3.31
C ILE A 172 -1.61 -13.96 3.19
N SER A 173 -0.83 -13.79 2.11
CA SER A 173 0.44 -14.49 1.94
C SER A 173 1.47 -14.10 2.99
N HIS A 174 1.48 -12.82 3.40
CA HIS A 174 2.36 -12.35 4.47
C HIS A 174 1.98 -12.97 5.82
N PHE A 175 0.71 -12.98 6.19
CA PHE A 175 0.22 -13.62 7.41
C PHE A 175 0.56 -15.11 7.43
N TYR A 176 0.35 -15.82 6.33
CA TYR A 176 0.70 -17.23 6.21
C TYR A 176 2.21 -17.48 6.40
N ASN A 177 3.06 -16.69 5.76
CA ASN A 177 4.51 -16.83 5.83
C ASN A 177 5.08 -16.45 7.19
N THR A 178 4.47 -15.53 7.92
CA THR A 178 4.91 -15.07 9.25
C THR A 178 4.25 -15.84 10.38
N ARG A 179 3.36 -16.81 10.07
CA ARG A 179 2.59 -17.60 11.04
C ARG A 179 1.76 -16.76 12.03
N GLN A 180 1.31 -15.62 11.58
CA GLN A 180 0.36 -14.75 12.32
C GLN A 180 -1.08 -15.12 12.03
#